data_784f0785f68bc436a43914f721125f7b
#
_entry.id   784f0785f68bc436a43914f721125f7b
#
_cell.length_a   1.000
_cell.length_b   1.000
_cell.length_c   1.000
_cell.angle_alpha   90.00
_cell.angle_beta   90.00
_cell.angle_gamma   90.00
#
_symmetry.space_group_name_H-M   'P 1'
#
loop_
_entity.id
_entity.type
_entity.pdbx_description
1 polymer ?
#
loop_
_entity_poly.entity_id
_entity_poly.type
_entity_poly.pdbx_seq_one_letter_code
_entity_poly.pdbx_strand_id
1 'polypeptide(L)'
;MKTKREDIRNIAIIAHVDHGKTTLVDELLKQSGVFRANQEVQERVMDSNDIERERGITILSKNTAVFYKDVKINIIDTPGHADFGGEVERVLKMVNGVVLVVDAFEGAMPQTKFVLMKALELNLPVIVCINKIDRPEARPEEVIDEVLELFMDLDASDEQLDCPFIFASARDGYAIRNLNDEHKDMTPLFETIIDYIPAPTGDPDANTQVLISTIDYNEYVGRIGVGKVDNGVLKVNQDAIVVNHHEPDKQKKVKISKLYEFDGLNKVEVKEAKIGSIVAISGIADIHIGDTICATDNPVAIPFQKISEPTLSMNFMVNDSPLAGQEGKFITSRHLRDRLFRELNTDVSLRVEETDSADCFKVSGRGELHLSVLIENMRREGYEFAVSKAEVLYHTDENGKKLEPMELAYVDVPDEFTGTVIDKLSQRKGEMVDMRPISGGYTRMEFNIPSRGLIGYRGDFLTDTKGNGIINTIFNGYAPYKGDIAYRKLGSLIAFESGESVTYGLFSAQERGTLFIGPGEKVYAGMVIGSCARAEDIELNVCKKKHLTNTRSSSADEALTLVPPKILSLEQALDFIDVDELLEVTPTSLRIRKRILDSRDRKRAAFRKS
;
A
#
# COMPACT_ATOMS: atom_id res chain seq x y z
N MET A 1 -20.95 20.57 -29.30
CA MET A 1 -19.60 20.79 -29.91
C MET A 1 -18.55 20.68 -28.78
N LYS A 2 -17.49 19.90 -28.98
CA LYS A 2 -16.48 19.76 -27.89
C LYS A 2 -15.82 21.12 -27.59
N THR A 3 -15.85 21.53 -26.34
CA THR A 3 -15.30 22.78 -25.82
C THR A 3 -14.12 22.48 -24.93
N LYS A 4 -13.07 23.29 -24.98
CA LYS A 4 -11.94 23.23 -24.03
C LYS A 4 -12.20 24.14 -22.83
N ARG A 5 -11.86 23.67 -21.63
CA ARG A 5 -11.89 24.43 -20.37
C ARG A 5 -10.47 24.92 -20.03
N GLU A 6 -10.07 26.02 -20.65
CA GLU A 6 -8.70 26.59 -20.47
C GLU A 6 -8.40 27.05 -19.04
N ASP A 7 -9.44 27.29 -18.25
CA ASP A 7 -9.40 27.70 -16.85
C ASP A 7 -9.13 26.53 -15.86
N ILE A 8 -8.97 25.29 -16.35
CA ILE A 8 -8.74 24.10 -15.51
C ILE A 8 -7.60 23.26 -16.08
N ARG A 9 -6.78 22.68 -15.17
CA ARG A 9 -5.86 21.56 -15.44
C ARG A 9 -6.07 20.47 -14.41
N ASN A 10 -6.11 19.22 -14.82
CA ASN A 10 -6.21 18.06 -13.93
C ASN A 10 -4.95 17.25 -14.06
N ILE A 11 -4.18 17.13 -13.00
CA ILE A 11 -2.90 16.41 -12.99
C ILE A 11 -2.86 15.36 -11.89
N ALA A 12 -2.16 14.26 -12.14
CA ALA A 12 -1.74 13.31 -11.11
C ALA A 12 -0.26 13.52 -10.81
N ILE A 13 0.13 13.39 -9.55
CA ILE A 13 1.54 13.40 -9.16
C ILE A 13 1.95 11.98 -8.83
N ILE A 14 2.98 11.50 -9.53
CA ILE A 14 3.57 10.17 -9.39
C ILE A 14 4.98 10.32 -8.86
N ALA A 15 5.36 9.53 -7.87
CA ALA A 15 6.72 9.48 -7.37
C ALA A 15 7.02 8.14 -6.70
N HIS A 16 8.29 7.79 -6.64
CA HIS A 16 8.76 6.78 -5.69
C HIS A 16 8.64 7.28 -4.25
N VAL A 17 8.63 6.34 -3.30
CA VAL A 17 8.70 6.66 -1.87
C VAL A 17 9.93 7.54 -1.62
N ASP A 18 9.79 8.54 -0.77
CA ASP A 18 10.85 9.50 -0.41
C ASP A 18 11.40 10.40 -1.53
N HIS A 19 10.93 10.34 -2.78
CA HIS A 19 11.32 11.29 -3.84
C HIS A 19 10.81 12.72 -3.62
N GLY A 20 10.02 12.96 -2.56
CA GLY A 20 9.57 14.28 -2.15
C GLY A 20 8.25 14.72 -2.76
N LYS A 21 7.39 13.78 -3.17
CA LYS A 21 6.04 14.04 -3.69
C LYS A 21 5.21 14.94 -2.78
N THR A 22 5.04 14.53 -1.51
CA THR A 22 4.25 15.27 -0.53
C THR A 22 4.81 16.67 -0.28
N THR A 23 6.14 16.79 -0.16
CA THR A 23 6.82 18.09 0.01
C THR A 23 6.59 19.02 -1.18
N LEU A 24 6.60 18.46 -2.41
CA LEU A 24 6.32 19.23 -3.62
C LEU A 24 4.87 19.74 -3.63
N VAL A 25 3.90 18.89 -3.30
CA VAL A 25 2.49 19.29 -3.22
C VAL A 25 2.26 20.34 -2.14
N ASP A 26 2.86 20.17 -0.97
CA ASP A 26 2.80 21.15 0.13
C ASP A 26 3.33 22.51 -0.31
N GLU A 27 4.43 22.52 -1.07
CA GLU A 27 5.02 23.76 -1.55
C GLU A 27 4.16 24.43 -2.64
N LEU A 28 3.57 23.65 -3.55
CA LEU A 28 2.59 24.18 -4.51
C LEU A 28 1.37 24.78 -3.81
N LEU A 29 0.88 24.15 -2.75
CA LEU A 29 -0.21 24.68 -1.92
C LEU A 29 0.15 25.98 -1.23
N LYS A 30 1.36 26.09 -0.67
CA LYS A 30 1.83 27.30 0.01
C LYS A 30 1.93 28.47 -0.97
N GLN A 31 2.58 28.26 -2.11
CA GLN A 31 2.84 29.32 -3.08
C GLN A 31 1.61 29.73 -3.90
N SER A 32 0.58 28.89 -3.98
CA SER A 32 -0.71 29.25 -4.58
C SER A 32 -1.58 30.14 -3.72
N GLY A 33 -1.16 30.49 -2.49
CA GLY A 33 -1.90 31.35 -1.58
C GLY A 33 -3.11 30.70 -0.90
N VAL A 34 -3.23 29.38 -0.94
CA VAL A 34 -4.30 28.63 -0.25
C VAL A 34 -4.22 28.81 1.28
N PHE A 35 -3.01 28.96 1.81
CA PHE A 35 -2.78 29.21 3.24
C PHE A 35 -2.65 30.70 3.54
N ARG A 36 -3.25 31.16 4.65
CA ARG A 36 -3.06 32.52 5.13
C ARG A 36 -1.64 32.73 5.62
N ALA A 37 -1.07 33.91 5.40
CA ALA A 37 0.32 34.26 5.71
C ALA A 37 0.77 33.98 7.17
N ASN A 38 -0.16 33.81 8.12
CA ASN A 38 0.12 33.57 9.55
C ASN A 38 -0.37 32.18 10.01
N GLN A 39 -0.69 31.28 9.10
CA GLN A 39 -1.13 29.93 9.45
C GLN A 39 0.12 29.03 9.54
N GLU A 40 0.44 28.52 10.72
CA GLU A 40 1.42 27.45 10.88
C GLU A 40 0.87 26.20 10.18
N VAL A 41 1.46 25.86 9.05
CA VAL A 41 1.12 24.66 8.30
C VAL A 41 2.00 23.53 8.81
N GLN A 42 1.39 22.48 9.32
CA GLN A 42 2.14 21.26 9.64
C GLN A 42 2.77 20.74 8.35
N GLU A 43 4.00 20.28 8.40
CA GLU A 43 4.64 19.57 7.29
C GLU A 43 3.83 18.33 6.91
N ARG A 44 3.79 17.98 5.63
CA ARG A 44 3.05 16.84 5.07
C ARG A 44 1.53 16.96 5.27
N VAL A 45 0.97 18.10 4.87
CA VAL A 45 -0.45 18.40 5.01
C VAL A 45 -1.35 17.38 4.28
N MET A 46 -0.85 16.81 3.19
CA MET A 46 -1.56 15.77 2.43
C MET A 46 -1.57 14.41 3.13
N ASP A 47 -0.57 14.10 3.96
CA ASP A 47 -0.51 12.82 4.68
C ASP A 47 -1.37 12.92 5.95
N SER A 48 -2.68 12.71 5.82
CA SER A 48 -3.64 12.82 6.92
C SER A 48 -3.62 11.61 7.86
N ASN A 49 -3.05 10.47 7.43
CA ASN A 49 -2.94 9.26 8.22
C ASN A 49 -1.54 9.18 8.86
N ASP A 50 -1.48 8.89 10.16
CA ASP A 50 -0.21 8.74 10.88
C ASP A 50 0.68 7.64 10.28
N ILE A 51 0.08 6.57 9.73
CA ILE A 51 0.81 5.49 9.05
C ILE A 51 1.47 5.99 7.76
N GLU A 52 0.79 6.84 6.98
CA GLU A 52 1.38 7.46 5.78
C GLU A 52 2.60 8.30 6.15
N ARG A 53 2.49 9.11 7.23
CA ARG A 53 3.60 9.95 7.72
C ARG A 53 4.79 9.14 8.22
N GLU A 54 4.53 8.08 8.99
CA GLU A 54 5.58 7.22 9.56
C GLU A 54 6.30 6.39 8.50
N ARG A 55 5.56 5.90 7.51
CA ARG A 55 6.09 5.04 6.44
C ARG A 55 6.59 5.82 5.22
N GLY A 56 6.27 7.12 5.13
CA GLY A 56 6.60 7.95 3.97
C GLY A 56 5.86 7.57 2.68
N ILE A 57 4.77 6.79 2.75
CA ILE A 57 4.02 6.30 1.59
C ILE A 57 2.62 6.91 1.55
N THR A 58 2.12 7.22 0.36
CA THR A 58 0.71 7.51 0.14
C THR A 58 -0.07 6.20 0.01
N ILE A 59 -1.08 6.02 0.83
CA ILE A 59 -1.94 4.82 0.85
C ILE A 59 -3.22 5.09 0.07
N LEU A 60 -3.86 6.23 0.33
CA LEU A 60 -5.11 6.64 -0.32
C LEU A 60 -4.89 7.86 -1.19
N SER A 61 -5.49 7.85 -2.39
CA SER A 61 -5.49 9.01 -3.30
C SER A 61 -6.22 10.19 -2.66
N LYS A 62 -5.63 11.37 -2.74
CA LYS A 62 -6.19 12.61 -2.22
C LYS A 62 -6.31 13.64 -3.32
N ASN A 63 -7.42 14.38 -3.28
CA ASN A 63 -7.68 15.45 -4.22
C ASN A 63 -7.45 16.78 -3.54
N THR A 64 -6.70 17.64 -4.21
CA THR A 64 -6.53 19.04 -3.83
C THR A 64 -6.60 19.93 -5.06
N ALA A 65 -6.77 21.22 -4.85
CA ALA A 65 -6.77 22.18 -5.94
C ALA A 65 -5.96 23.43 -5.54
N VAL A 66 -5.17 23.92 -6.48
CA VAL A 66 -4.41 25.17 -6.33
C VAL A 66 -4.81 26.12 -7.46
N PHE A 67 -4.65 27.42 -7.21
CA PHE A 67 -4.88 28.45 -8.23
C PHE A 67 -3.57 29.10 -8.59
N TYR A 68 -3.29 29.16 -9.89
CA TYR A 68 -2.17 29.94 -10.39
C TYR A 68 -2.69 30.88 -11.49
N LYS A 69 -2.56 32.19 -11.27
CA LYS A 69 -3.24 33.20 -12.09
C LYS A 69 -4.76 32.89 -12.14
N ASP A 70 -5.33 32.75 -13.33
CA ASP A 70 -6.76 32.47 -13.53
C ASP A 70 -7.05 30.98 -13.80
N VAL A 71 -6.08 30.09 -13.58
CA VAL A 71 -6.20 28.66 -13.85
C VAL A 71 -6.28 27.87 -12.54
N LYS A 72 -7.31 27.05 -12.42
CA LYS A 72 -7.46 26.07 -11.34
C LYS A 72 -6.71 24.80 -11.73
N ILE A 73 -5.75 24.37 -10.93
CA ILE A 73 -5.01 23.12 -11.11
C ILE A 73 -5.48 22.14 -10.05
N ASN A 74 -6.25 21.14 -10.47
CA ASN A 74 -6.60 20.02 -9.61
C ASN A 74 -5.44 19.05 -9.58
N ILE A 75 -4.97 18.72 -8.38
CA ILE A 75 -3.85 17.81 -8.13
C ILE A 75 -4.41 16.59 -7.43
N ILE A 76 -4.17 15.42 -8.02
CA ILE A 76 -4.50 14.14 -7.40
C ILE A 76 -3.21 13.46 -6.97
N ASP A 77 -3.06 13.29 -5.68
CA ASP A 77 -1.96 12.53 -5.09
C ASP A 77 -2.22 11.03 -5.27
N THR A 78 -1.25 10.32 -5.87
CA THR A 78 -1.41 8.90 -6.19
C THR A 78 -0.54 8.02 -5.30
N PRO A 79 -1.05 6.85 -4.86
CA PRO A 79 -0.19 5.84 -4.24
C PRO A 79 0.95 5.42 -5.16
N GLY A 80 2.16 5.28 -4.61
CA GLY A 80 3.33 4.82 -5.38
C GLY A 80 3.53 3.30 -5.37
N HIS A 81 2.86 2.57 -4.49
CA HIS A 81 3.06 1.13 -4.31
C HIS A 81 2.10 0.30 -5.17
N ALA A 82 2.60 -0.79 -5.77
CA ALA A 82 1.83 -1.66 -6.67
C ALA A 82 0.59 -2.30 -6.01
N ASP A 83 0.61 -2.53 -4.70
CA ASP A 83 -0.54 -3.05 -3.93
C ASP A 83 -1.78 -2.15 -4.04
N PHE A 84 -1.57 -0.86 -4.33
CA PHE A 84 -2.63 0.14 -4.55
C PHE A 84 -2.88 0.45 -6.03
N GLY A 85 -2.36 -0.38 -6.94
CA GLY A 85 -2.41 -0.16 -8.40
C GLY A 85 -3.80 0.10 -8.98
N GLY A 86 -4.85 -0.48 -8.38
CA GLY A 86 -6.22 -0.18 -8.83
C GLY A 86 -6.71 1.23 -8.50
N GLU A 87 -6.16 1.87 -7.49
CA GLU A 87 -6.44 3.28 -7.23
C GLU A 87 -5.74 4.17 -8.26
N VAL A 88 -4.50 3.82 -8.60
CA VAL A 88 -3.72 4.51 -9.63
C VAL A 88 -4.45 4.54 -10.96
N GLU A 89 -4.90 3.39 -11.46
CA GLU A 89 -5.62 3.31 -12.74
C GLU A 89 -6.89 4.17 -12.77
N ARG A 90 -7.59 4.26 -11.64
CA ARG A 90 -8.81 5.07 -11.51
C ARG A 90 -8.52 6.56 -11.50
N VAL A 91 -7.47 6.95 -10.76
CA VAL A 91 -7.01 8.34 -10.69
C VAL A 91 -6.57 8.84 -12.06
N LEU A 92 -5.78 8.05 -12.78
CA LEU A 92 -5.28 8.42 -14.10
C LEU A 92 -6.39 8.70 -15.13
N LYS A 93 -7.59 8.14 -14.97
CA LYS A 93 -8.76 8.47 -15.81
C LYS A 93 -9.38 9.83 -15.51
N MET A 94 -9.14 10.38 -14.34
CA MET A 94 -9.64 11.72 -13.98
C MET A 94 -8.76 12.85 -14.46
N VAL A 95 -7.50 12.58 -14.79
CA VAL A 95 -6.50 13.59 -15.11
C VAL A 95 -6.27 13.77 -16.59
N ASN A 96 -5.62 14.86 -16.95
CA ASN A 96 -5.26 15.21 -18.32
C ASN A 96 -3.75 15.10 -18.56
N GLY A 97 -2.97 14.86 -17.51
CA GLY A 97 -1.53 14.66 -17.59
C GLY A 97 -0.96 14.33 -16.22
N VAL A 98 0.34 14.05 -16.21
CA VAL A 98 1.05 13.52 -15.05
C VAL A 98 2.31 14.34 -14.78
N VAL A 99 2.64 14.55 -13.49
CA VAL A 99 3.93 15.04 -13.04
C VAL A 99 4.66 13.87 -12.39
N LEU A 100 5.73 13.38 -13.02
CA LEU A 100 6.61 12.35 -12.49
C LEU A 100 7.73 13.01 -11.69
N VAL A 101 7.77 12.77 -10.38
CA VAL A 101 8.81 13.30 -9.49
C VAL A 101 9.90 12.26 -9.29
N VAL A 102 11.13 12.62 -9.62
CA VAL A 102 12.31 11.74 -9.54
C VAL A 102 13.35 12.42 -8.65
N ASP A 103 13.97 11.68 -7.74
CA ASP A 103 15.07 12.20 -6.92
C ASP A 103 16.34 12.36 -7.77
N ALA A 104 16.98 13.52 -7.68
CA ALA A 104 18.18 13.86 -8.46
C ALA A 104 19.41 12.98 -8.15
N PHE A 105 19.40 12.24 -7.04
CA PHE A 105 20.47 11.32 -6.65
C PHE A 105 20.09 9.86 -6.92
N GLU A 106 18.89 9.44 -6.48
CA GLU A 106 18.46 8.04 -6.59
C GLU A 106 18.09 7.65 -8.03
N GLY A 107 17.59 8.62 -8.83
CA GLY A 107 17.21 8.38 -10.22
C GLY A 107 15.88 7.66 -10.41
N ALA A 108 15.70 7.00 -11.54
CA ALA A 108 14.47 6.32 -11.91
C ALA A 108 14.33 4.97 -11.19
N MET A 109 13.38 4.88 -10.24
CA MET A 109 13.18 3.70 -9.42
C MET A 109 12.09 2.76 -9.97
N PRO A 110 12.23 1.41 -9.80
CA PRO A 110 11.30 0.43 -10.38
C PRO A 110 9.83 0.57 -9.99
N GLN A 111 9.51 1.10 -8.81
CA GLN A 111 8.12 1.27 -8.36
C GLN A 111 7.34 2.27 -9.22
N THR A 112 8.01 3.30 -9.74
CA THR A 112 7.39 4.27 -10.64
C THR A 112 7.06 3.68 -12.00
N LYS A 113 7.71 2.58 -12.40
CA LYS A 113 7.51 1.89 -13.68
C LYS A 113 6.05 1.51 -13.91
N PHE A 114 5.39 0.92 -12.91
CA PHE A 114 3.98 0.53 -13.03
C PHE A 114 3.05 1.71 -13.29
N VAL A 115 3.17 2.77 -12.49
CA VAL A 115 2.29 3.95 -12.61
C VAL A 115 2.56 4.70 -13.89
N LEU A 116 3.85 4.83 -14.27
CA LEU A 116 4.25 5.46 -15.51
C LEU A 116 3.76 4.66 -16.73
N MET A 117 3.91 3.33 -16.73
CA MET A 117 3.37 2.45 -17.77
C MET A 117 1.88 2.69 -18.00
N LYS A 118 1.09 2.76 -16.93
CA LYS A 118 -0.34 3.04 -17.02
C LYS A 118 -0.66 4.44 -17.54
N ALA A 119 0.15 5.43 -17.20
CA ALA A 119 0.00 6.78 -17.75
C ALA A 119 0.30 6.81 -19.26
N LEU A 120 1.38 6.12 -19.71
CA LEU A 120 1.76 6.01 -21.11
C LEU A 120 0.72 5.22 -21.93
N GLU A 121 0.20 4.11 -21.41
CA GLU A 121 -0.92 3.34 -22.03
C GLU A 121 -2.16 4.19 -22.28
N LEU A 122 -2.44 5.15 -21.39
CA LEU A 122 -3.55 6.10 -21.50
C LEU A 122 -3.21 7.32 -22.38
N ASN A 123 -2.02 7.37 -22.96
CA ASN A 123 -1.49 8.51 -23.73
C ASN A 123 -1.57 9.84 -22.96
N LEU A 124 -1.33 9.80 -21.64
CA LEU A 124 -1.25 11.01 -20.84
C LEU A 124 0.12 11.67 -21.02
N PRO A 125 0.17 13.00 -21.29
CA PRO A 125 1.43 13.74 -21.30
C PRO A 125 2.07 13.74 -19.92
N VAL A 126 3.40 13.57 -19.88
CA VAL A 126 4.17 13.46 -18.64
C VAL A 126 5.14 14.65 -18.57
N ILE A 127 5.15 15.35 -17.43
CA ILE A 127 6.20 16.31 -17.07
C ILE A 127 7.11 15.61 -16.08
N VAL A 128 8.41 15.61 -16.32
CA VAL A 128 9.40 15.04 -15.41
C VAL A 128 9.95 16.14 -14.50
N CYS A 129 9.74 15.99 -13.19
CA CYS A 129 10.27 16.91 -12.18
C CYS A 129 11.40 16.21 -11.43
N ILE A 130 12.66 16.59 -11.74
CA ILE A 130 13.85 16.12 -11.04
C ILE A 130 14.00 16.94 -9.76
N ASN A 131 13.65 16.32 -8.64
CA ASN A 131 13.60 16.96 -7.32
C ASN A 131 14.87 16.74 -6.51
N LYS A 132 15.07 17.54 -5.46
CA LYS A 132 16.21 17.50 -4.54
C LYS A 132 17.56 17.81 -5.21
N ILE A 133 17.56 18.73 -6.17
CA ILE A 133 18.80 19.20 -6.81
C ILE A 133 19.71 19.99 -5.85
N ASP A 134 19.20 20.35 -4.67
CA ASP A 134 19.94 20.97 -3.56
C ASP A 134 20.94 20.02 -2.87
N ARG A 135 20.84 18.71 -3.11
CA ARG A 135 21.75 17.72 -2.52
C ARG A 135 23.14 17.80 -3.16
N PRO A 136 24.22 17.69 -2.37
CA PRO A 136 25.59 17.71 -2.91
C PRO A 136 25.90 16.58 -3.88
N GLU A 137 25.21 15.42 -3.71
CA GLU A 137 25.39 14.23 -4.53
C GLU A 137 24.44 14.18 -5.74
N ALA A 138 23.66 15.26 -5.98
CA ALA A 138 22.70 15.31 -7.09
C ALA A 138 23.43 15.19 -8.44
N ARG A 139 22.86 14.34 -9.33
CA ARG A 139 23.34 14.06 -10.69
C ARG A 139 22.22 14.23 -11.72
N PRO A 140 21.61 15.40 -11.83
CA PRO A 140 20.39 15.61 -12.59
C PRO A 140 20.51 15.27 -14.08
N GLU A 141 21.67 15.48 -14.70
CA GLU A 141 21.89 15.16 -16.12
C GLU A 141 21.87 13.64 -16.38
N GLU A 142 22.49 12.84 -15.51
CA GLU A 142 22.46 11.38 -15.61
C GLU A 142 21.04 10.83 -15.35
N VAL A 143 20.29 11.48 -14.43
CA VAL A 143 18.91 11.09 -14.14
C VAL A 143 17.97 11.34 -15.31
N ILE A 144 18.22 12.36 -16.15
CA ILE A 144 17.49 12.55 -17.41
C ILE A 144 17.64 11.31 -18.30
N ASP A 145 18.87 10.84 -18.49
CA ASP A 145 19.15 9.68 -19.34
C ASP A 145 18.47 8.42 -18.77
N GLU A 146 18.55 8.19 -17.45
CA GLU A 146 17.87 7.06 -16.80
C GLU A 146 16.34 7.11 -16.96
N VAL A 147 15.74 8.30 -16.89
CA VAL A 147 14.29 8.45 -17.10
C VAL A 147 13.94 8.18 -18.55
N LEU A 148 14.72 8.68 -19.51
CA LEU A 148 14.48 8.41 -20.93
C LEU A 148 14.67 6.92 -21.27
N GLU A 149 15.66 6.23 -20.69
CA GLU A 149 15.79 4.78 -20.78
C GLU A 149 14.55 4.06 -20.23
N LEU A 150 14.03 4.50 -19.07
CA LEU A 150 12.80 3.95 -18.50
C LEU A 150 11.60 4.13 -19.45
N PHE A 151 11.47 5.29 -20.10
CA PHE A 151 10.40 5.52 -21.09
C PHE A 151 10.54 4.60 -22.30
N MET A 152 11.77 4.42 -22.81
CA MET A 152 12.05 3.48 -23.91
C MET A 152 11.75 2.03 -23.51
N ASP A 153 12.11 1.60 -22.30
CA ASP A 153 11.78 0.28 -21.75
C ASP A 153 10.25 0.04 -21.65
N LEU A 154 9.47 1.11 -21.59
CA LEU A 154 8.01 1.07 -21.53
C LEU A 154 7.34 1.28 -22.90
N ASP A 155 8.09 1.16 -24.00
CA ASP A 155 7.61 1.36 -25.37
C ASP A 155 6.94 2.74 -25.58
N ALA A 156 7.46 3.79 -24.92
CA ALA A 156 6.96 5.15 -25.11
C ALA A 156 7.14 5.63 -26.56
N SER A 157 6.15 6.37 -27.07
CA SER A 157 6.23 6.99 -28.39
C SER A 157 7.21 8.16 -28.43
N ASP A 158 7.67 8.54 -29.64
CA ASP A 158 8.55 9.70 -29.82
C ASP A 158 7.96 10.98 -29.22
N GLU A 159 6.63 11.17 -29.29
CA GLU A 159 5.92 12.29 -28.69
C GLU A 159 5.98 12.26 -27.15
N GLN A 160 5.97 11.07 -26.56
CA GLN A 160 6.07 10.89 -25.11
C GLN A 160 7.51 11.05 -24.60
N LEU A 161 8.50 10.71 -25.44
CA LEU A 161 9.93 10.94 -25.15
C LEU A 161 10.31 12.44 -25.21
N ASP A 162 9.61 13.25 -26.00
CA ASP A 162 9.78 14.71 -26.05
C ASP A 162 9.05 15.42 -24.90
N CYS A 163 9.19 14.90 -23.68
CA CYS A 163 8.57 15.45 -22.48
C CYS A 163 9.42 16.54 -21.82
N PRO A 164 8.80 17.57 -21.19
CA PRO A 164 9.55 18.62 -20.52
C PRO A 164 10.16 18.12 -19.20
N PHE A 165 11.41 18.53 -18.95
CA PHE A 165 12.11 18.33 -17.70
C PHE A 165 12.13 19.64 -16.89
N ILE A 166 11.81 19.55 -15.61
CA ILE A 166 11.89 20.64 -14.64
C ILE A 166 12.76 20.17 -13.48
N PHE A 167 13.64 21.03 -13.01
CA PHE A 167 14.50 20.77 -11.87
C PHE A 167 13.94 21.51 -10.65
N ALA A 168 13.88 20.85 -9.50
CA ALA A 168 13.27 21.42 -8.32
C ALA A 168 14.02 21.09 -7.02
N SER A 169 13.95 21.99 -6.06
CA SER A 169 14.11 21.71 -4.64
C SER A 169 12.78 22.02 -3.95
N ALA A 170 11.96 20.98 -3.77
CA ALA A 170 10.70 21.14 -3.07
C ALA A 170 10.88 21.60 -1.62
N ARG A 171 12.01 21.25 -0.99
CA ARG A 171 12.38 21.67 0.35
C ARG A 171 12.65 23.18 0.43
N ASP A 172 13.38 23.71 -0.55
CA ASP A 172 13.78 25.12 -0.59
C ASP A 172 12.77 25.99 -1.35
N GLY A 173 11.74 25.38 -1.93
CA GLY A 173 10.58 26.04 -2.51
C GLY A 173 10.80 26.66 -3.89
N TYR A 174 11.67 26.10 -4.73
CA TYR A 174 11.90 26.59 -6.08
C TYR A 174 11.91 25.50 -7.15
N ALA A 175 11.61 25.90 -8.39
CA ALA A 175 11.77 25.10 -9.59
C ALA A 175 12.43 25.94 -10.69
N ILE A 176 13.19 25.29 -11.58
CA ILE A 176 13.91 25.92 -12.68
C ILE A 176 13.79 25.07 -13.94
N ARG A 177 13.88 25.69 -15.11
CA ARG A 177 13.87 24.99 -16.41
C ARG A 177 15.28 24.54 -16.82
N ASN A 178 16.29 25.31 -16.50
CA ASN A 178 17.69 24.98 -16.75
C ASN A 178 18.48 25.09 -15.45
N LEU A 179 19.49 24.25 -15.25
CA LEU A 179 20.29 24.18 -14.02
C LEU A 179 21.00 25.49 -13.64
N ASN A 180 21.18 26.41 -14.61
CA ASN A 180 21.81 27.71 -14.39
C ASN A 180 20.81 28.86 -14.15
N ASP A 181 19.51 28.57 -14.12
CA ASP A 181 18.48 29.57 -13.89
C ASP A 181 18.49 30.06 -12.42
N GLU A 182 17.97 31.26 -12.20
CA GLU A 182 17.86 31.84 -10.85
C GLU A 182 16.82 31.09 -10.01
N HIS A 183 17.18 30.69 -8.81
CA HIS A 183 16.31 30.03 -7.85
C HIS A 183 15.36 31.03 -7.20
N LYS A 184 14.06 31.02 -7.53
CA LYS A 184 13.07 31.98 -7.01
C LYS A 184 11.91 31.28 -6.30
N ASP A 185 11.07 30.61 -7.08
CA ASP A 185 9.81 30.02 -6.64
C ASP A 185 9.39 28.86 -7.55
N MET A 186 8.17 28.31 -7.34
CA MET A 186 7.61 27.22 -8.14
C MET A 186 6.96 27.67 -9.46
N THR A 187 7.04 28.95 -9.83
CA THR A 187 6.45 29.50 -11.06
C THR A 187 6.81 28.69 -12.31
N PRO A 188 8.08 28.26 -12.56
CA PRO A 188 8.42 27.47 -13.74
C PRO A 188 7.65 26.15 -13.84
N LEU A 189 7.37 25.48 -12.72
CA LEU A 189 6.58 24.27 -12.70
C LEU A 189 5.10 24.54 -12.98
N PHE A 190 4.51 25.58 -12.36
CA PHE A 190 3.12 25.99 -12.63
C PHE A 190 2.92 26.34 -14.12
N GLU A 191 3.82 27.12 -14.69
CA GLU A 191 3.73 27.51 -16.09
C GLU A 191 3.86 26.30 -17.02
N THR A 192 4.81 25.38 -16.74
CA THR A 192 4.96 24.16 -17.54
C THR A 192 3.72 23.28 -17.47
N ILE A 193 3.08 23.16 -16.30
CA ILE A 193 1.79 22.43 -16.16
C ILE A 193 0.71 23.05 -17.05
N ILE A 194 0.58 24.39 -17.05
CA ILE A 194 -0.45 25.08 -17.82
C ILE A 194 -0.18 24.99 -19.32
N ASP A 195 1.07 25.11 -19.75
CA ASP A 195 1.46 25.14 -21.14
C ASP A 195 1.45 23.75 -21.80
N TYR A 196 1.90 22.73 -21.06
CA TYR A 196 2.10 21.38 -21.61
C TYR A 196 0.91 20.45 -21.41
N ILE A 197 0.27 20.48 -20.22
CA ILE A 197 -0.88 19.62 -19.95
C ILE A 197 -2.14 20.16 -20.65
N PRO A 198 -2.82 19.35 -21.47
CA PRO A 198 -3.99 19.82 -22.20
C PRO A 198 -5.15 20.13 -21.25
N ALA A 199 -5.89 21.18 -21.58
CA ALA A 199 -7.13 21.51 -20.88
C ALA A 199 -8.20 20.42 -21.11
N PRO A 200 -9.04 20.10 -20.11
CA PRO A 200 -10.11 19.13 -20.28
C PRO A 200 -11.08 19.54 -21.38
N THR A 201 -11.53 18.55 -22.14
CA THR A 201 -12.44 18.74 -23.27
C THR A 201 -13.70 17.92 -23.10
N GLY A 202 -14.84 18.47 -23.45
CA GLY A 202 -16.14 17.80 -23.43
C GLY A 202 -17.22 18.59 -24.15
N ASP A 203 -18.43 18.07 -24.21
CA ASP A 203 -19.55 18.78 -24.80
C ASP A 203 -20.49 19.33 -23.70
N PRO A 204 -20.54 20.67 -23.51
CA PRO A 204 -21.35 21.28 -22.45
C PRO A 204 -22.87 21.12 -22.67
N ASP A 205 -23.30 20.93 -23.92
CA ASP A 205 -24.68 20.77 -24.30
C ASP A 205 -25.13 19.30 -24.35
N ALA A 206 -24.21 18.37 -24.17
CA ALA A 206 -24.52 16.95 -24.11
C ALA A 206 -25.14 16.56 -22.76
N ASN A 207 -25.72 15.37 -22.72
CA ASN A 207 -26.22 14.79 -21.48
C ASN A 207 -25.11 14.66 -20.45
N THR A 208 -25.40 15.03 -19.22
CA THR A 208 -24.45 14.94 -18.10
C THR A 208 -23.91 13.54 -17.95
N GLN A 209 -22.59 13.42 -17.85
CA GLN A 209 -21.88 12.17 -17.55
C GLN A 209 -20.75 12.45 -16.55
N VAL A 210 -20.78 11.74 -15.43
CA VAL A 210 -19.75 11.80 -14.37
C VAL A 210 -19.35 10.40 -14.00
N LEU A 211 -18.12 10.00 -14.31
CA LEU A 211 -17.56 8.71 -13.91
C LEU A 211 -17.05 8.80 -12.48
N ILE A 212 -17.55 7.95 -11.59
CA ILE A 212 -17.09 7.85 -10.21
C ILE A 212 -15.83 7.00 -10.16
N SER A 213 -14.71 7.62 -9.79
CA SER A 213 -13.39 7.01 -9.77
C SER A 213 -12.91 6.66 -8.37
N THR A 214 -13.31 7.44 -7.35
CA THR A 214 -12.95 7.17 -5.95
C THR A 214 -14.17 7.35 -5.05
N ILE A 215 -14.15 6.71 -3.89
CA ILE A 215 -15.20 6.87 -2.87
C ILE A 215 -14.53 7.35 -1.59
N ASP A 216 -15.14 8.36 -0.99
CA ASP A 216 -14.85 8.83 0.35
C ASP A 216 -16.06 8.52 1.25
N TYR A 217 -15.86 8.54 2.54
CA TYR A 217 -16.91 8.24 3.52
C TYR A 217 -16.92 9.26 4.64
N ASN A 218 -18.11 9.72 5.00
CA ASN A 218 -18.30 10.58 6.15
C ASN A 218 -19.47 10.04 6.98
N GLU A 219 -19.31 9.95 8.28
CA GLU A 219 -20.32 9.37 9.19
C GLU A 219 -21.68 10.10 9.14
N TYR A 220 -21.70 11.39 8.80
CA TYR A 220 -22.92 12.21 8.75
C TYR A 220 -23.64 12.16 7.41
N VAL A 221 -22.90 12.04 6.31
CA VAL A 221 -23.48 12.09 4.95
C VAL A 221 -23.37 10.76 4.20
N GLY A 222 -22.72 9.77 4.77
CA GLY A 222 -22.50 8.46 4.16
C GLY A 222 -21.41 8.48 3.08
N ARG A 223 -21.58 7.65 2.05
CA ARG A 223 -20.67 7.57 0.91
C ARG A 223 -20.69 8.85 0.08
N ILE A 224 -19.51 9.28 -0.34
CA ILE A 224 -19.27 10.42 -1.21
C ILE A 224 -18.53 9.91 -2.44
N GLY A 225 -19.18 9.94 -3.59
CA GLY A 225 -18.55 9.58 -4.86
C GLY A 225 -17.72 10.75 -5.39
N VAL A 226 -16.45 10.51 -5.73
CA VAL A 226 -15.59 11.51 -6.37
C VAL A 226 -15.33 11.12 -7.81
N GLY A 227 -15.51 12.06 -8.72
CA GLY A 227 -15.34 11.82 -10.14
C GLY A 227 -15.18 13.10 -10.95
N LYS A 228 -14.87 12.94 -12.23
CA LYS A 228 -14.74 14.04 -13.19
C LYS A 228 -16.03 14.19 -14.01
N VAL A 229 -16.45 15.42 -14.23
CA VAL A 229 -17.52 15.74 -15.18
C VAL A 229 -16.95 15.64 -16.60
N ASP A 230 -17.32 14.60 -17.34
CA ASP A 230 -16.83 14.38 -18.70
C ASP A 230 -17.65 15.11 -19.75
N ASN A 231 -18.98 15.18 -19.57
CA ASN A 231 -19.89 15.90 -20.45
C ASN A 231 -21.02 16.58 -19.67
N GLY A 232 -21.60 17.61 -20.27
CA GLY A 232 -22.74 18.34 -19.73
C GLY A 232 -22.42 19.18 -18.51
N VAL A 233 -23.45 19.43 -17.72
CA VAL A 233 -23.38 20.19 -16.46
C VAL A 233 -24.12 19.43 -15.38
N LEU A 234 -23.48 19.20 -14.24
CA LEU A 234 -24.09 18.58 -13.07
C LEU A 234 -24.59 19.67 -12.12
N LYS A 235 -25.84 19.55 -11.63
CA LYS A 235 -26.46 20.53 -10.74
C LYS A 235 -27.00 19.90 -9.46
N VAL A 236 -26.98 20.66 -8.38
CA VAL A 236 -27.63 20.27 -7.12
C VAL A 236 -29.15 20.18 -7.35
N ASN A 237 -29.80 19.23 -6.72
CA ASN A 237 -31.22 18.88 -6.86
C ASN A 237 -31.62 18.33 -8.24
N GLN A 238 -30.69 18.06 -9.13
CA GLN A 238 -30.94 17.42 -10.41
C GLN A 238 -31.33 15.94 -10.19
N ASP A 239 -32.37 15.49 -10.94
CA ASP A 239 -32.66 14.07 -11.06
C ASP A 239 -31.66 13.44 -12.04
N ALA A 240 -31.11 12.33 -11.66
CA ALA A 240 -30.08 11.63 -12.42
C ALA A 240 -30.29 10.10 -12.38
N ILE A 241 -29.63 9.39 -13.27
CA ILE A 241 -29.62 7.95 -13.32
C ILE A 241 -28.16 7.48 -13.11
N VAL A 242 -27.98 6.55 -12.20
CA VAL A 242 -26.71 5.82 -12.02
C VAL A 242 -26.76 4.58 -12.88
N VAL A 243 -25.76 4.41 -13.73
CA VAL A 243 -25.55 3.24 -14.60
C VAL A 243 -24.11 2.75 -14.47
N ASN A 244 -23.90 1.44 -14.69
CA ASN A 244 -22.58 0.86 -14.65
C ASN A 244 -22.28 0.15 -15.98
N HIS A 245 -21.05 0.32 -16.49
CA HIS A 245 -20.64 -0.27 -17.78
C HIS A 245 -20.72 -1.80 -17.80
N HIS A 246 -20.43 -2.45 -16.67
CA HIS A 246 -20.46 -3.91 -16.55
C HIS A 246 -21.83 -4.48 -16.21
N GLU A 247 -22.78 -3.62 -15.77
CA GLU A 247 -24.14 -3.98 -15.41
C GLU A 247 -25.15 -3.01 -16.06
N PRO A 248 -25.21 -2.92 -17.41
CA PRO A 248 -25.98 -1.89 -18.12
C PRO A 248 -27.50 -1.96 -17.86
N ASP A 249 -28.00 -3.14 -17.50
CA ASP A 249 -29.43 -3.36 -17.21
C ASP A 249 -29.85 -2.82 -15.83
N LYS A 250 -28.89 -2.59 -14.92
CA LYS A 250 -29.15 -2.05 -13.59
C LYS A 250 -29.07 -0.52 -13.62
N GLN A 251 -30.24 0.12 -13.71
CA GLN A 251 -30.36 1.58 -13.67
C GLN A 251 -31.01 2.01 -12.37
N LYS A 252 -30.44 3.00 -11.68
CA LYS A 252 -30.95 3.52 -10.43
C LYS A 252 -31.23 5.02 -10.56
N LYS A 253 -32.47 5.41 -10.34
CA LYS A 253 -32.85 6.85 -10.26
C LYS A 253 -32.38 7.42 -8.93
N VAL A 254 -31.69 8.55 -8.98
CA VAL A 254 -31.12 9.24 -7.83
C VAL A 254 -31.35 10.74 -7.95
N LYS A 255 -31.23 11.44 -6.84
CA LYS A 255 -31.24 12.90 -6.80
C LYS A 255 -29.95 13.41 -6.21
N ILE A 256 -29.30 14.36 -6.85
CA ILE A 256 -28.04 14.95 -6.38
C ILE A 256 -28.35 15.86 -5.19
N SER A 257 -28.05 15.41 -3.98
CA SER A 257 -28.37 16.18 -2.77
C SER A 257 -27.36 17.30 -2.52
N LYS A 258 -26.08 17.01 -2.63
CA LYS A 258 -25.00 17.99 -2.46
C LYS A 258 -23.88 17.71 -3.44
N LEU A 259 -23.28 18.80 -3.89
CA LEU A 259 -22.18 18.81 -4.84
C LEU A 259 -21.05 19.68 -4.29
N TYR A 260 -19.83 19.18 -4.34
CA TYR A 260 -18.66 19.89 -3.86
C TYR A 260 -17.58 19.91 -4.93
N GLU A 261 -16.80 21.00 -4.97
CA GLU A 261 -15.50 21.06 -5.64
C GLU A 261 -14.39 21.22 -4.62
N PHE A 262 -13.15 20.95 -5.03
CA PHE A 262 -11.97 21.11 -4.17
C PHE A 262 -11.42 22.54 -4.28
N ASP A 263 -11.07 23.12 -3.13
CA ASP A 263 -10.38 24.39 -2.99
C ASP A 263 -9.33 24.22 -1.89
N GLY A 264 -8.06 24.16 -2.28
CA GLY A 264 -7.02 23.62 -1.43
C GLY A 264 -7.36 22.20 -0.98
N LEU A 265 -7.32 21.95 0.31
CA LEU A 265 -7.68 20.68 0.93
C LEU A 265 -9.17 20.57 1.29
N ASN A 266 -9.94 21.65 1.12
CA ASN A 266 -11.32 21.70 1.55
C ASN A 266 -12.26 21.31 0.41
N LYS A 267 -13.41 20.73 0.79
CA LYS A 267 -14.56 20.51 -0.11
C LYS A 267 -15.51 21.70 0.05
N VAL A 268 -15.67 22.48 -1.01
CA VAL A 268 -16.55 23.66 -1.04
C VAL A 268 -17.83 23.31 -1.76
N GLU A 269 -18.98 23.57 -1.15
CA GLU A 269 -20.30 23.30 -1.75
C GLU A 269 -20.55 24.25 -2.93
N VAL A 270 -20.90 23.67 -4.08
CA VAL A 270 -21.20 24.40 -5.33
C VAL A 270 -22.59 24.06 -5.82
N LYS A 271 -23.23 24.98 -6.56
CA LYS A 271 -24.58 24.79 -7.12
C LYS A 271 -24.55 23.99 -8.41
N GLU A 272 -23.48 24.12 -9.19
CA GLU A 272 -23.29 23.43 -10.46
C GLU A 272 -21.81 23.18 -10.70
N ALA A 273 -21.50 22.14 -11.44
CA ALA A 273 -20.16 21.79 -11.92
C ALA A 273 -20.19 21.50 -13.41
N LYS A 274 -19.16 21.97 -14.12
CA LYS A 274 -19.04 21.91 -15.57
C LYS A 274 -17.97 20.90 -15.99
N ILE A 275 -17.85 20.66 -17.27
CA ILE A 275 -16.85 19.79 -17.88
C ILE A 275 -15.48 20.00 -17.25
N GLY A 276 -14.77 18.92 -17.01
CA GLY A 276 -13.41 18.93 -16.45
C GLY A 276 -13.33 19.17 -14.95
N SER A 277 -14.42 19.63 -14.29
CA SER A 277 -14.42 19.76 -12.83
C SER A 277 -14.33 18.39 -12.16
N ILE A 278 -13.45 18.26 -11.17
CA ILE A 278 -13.41 17.12 -10.26
C ILE A 278 -14.34 17.44 -9.10
N VAL A 279 -15.34 16.60 -8.91
CA VAL A 279 -16.45 16.82 -7.98
C VAL A 279 -16.59 15.71 -6.97
N ALA A 280 -17.04 16.07 -5.77
CA ALA A 280 -17.48 15.15 -4.75
C ALA A 280 -19.01 15.24 -4.59
N ILE A 281 -19.70 14.11 -4.67
CA ILE A 281 -21.16 14.02 -4.74
C ILE A 281 -21.65 13.19 -3.56
N SER A 282 -22.56 13.72 -2.77
CA SER A 282 -23.18 13.02 -1.64
C SER A 282 -24.67 12.85 -1.79
N GLY A 283 -25.24 11.93 -1.00
CA GLY A 283 -26.68 11.63 -0.98
C GLY A 283 -27.07 10.42 -1.83
N ILE A 284 -26.11 9.70 -2.39
CA ILE A 284 -26.33 8.42 -3.09
C ILE A 284 -25.74 7.30 -2.23
N ALA A 285 -26.59 6.62 -1.45
CA ALA A 285 -26.14 5.66 -0.43
C ALA A 285 -25.33 4.48 -1.01
N ASP A 286 -25.74 3.97 -2.18
CA ASP A 286 -25.12 2.79 -2.82
C ASP A 286 -24.34 3.19 -4.08
N ILE A 287 -23.57 4.26 -4.01
CA ILE A 287 -22.68 4.63 -5.10
C ILE A 287 -21.42 3.78 -5.05
N HIS A 288 -20.99 3.30 -6.22
CA HIS A 288 -19.81 2.47 -6.35
C HIS A 288 -18.81 3.08 -7.34
N ILE A 289 -17.58 2.67 -7.24
CA ILE A 289 -16.55 3.01 -8.23
C ILE A 289 -16.91 2.36 -9.56
N GLY A 290 -16.77 3.12 -10.66
CA GLY A 290 -17.18 2.71 -12.00
C GLY A 290 -18.62 3.05 -12.35
N ASP A 291 -19.40 3.52 -11.38
CA ASP A 291 -20.72 4.06 -11.67
C ASP A 291 -20.58 5.36 -12.46
N THR A 292 -21.44 5.52 -13.45
CA THR A 292 -21.60 6.77 -14.19
C THR A 292 -22.90 7.43 -13.79
N ILE A 293 -22.82 8.65 -13.31
CA ILE A 293 -24.01 9.50 -13.07
C ILE A 293 -24.37 10.18 -14.38
N CYS A 294 -25.56 9.90 -14.89
CA CYS A 294 -26.06 10.40 -16.16
C CYS A 294 -27.32 11.26 -15.98
N ALA A 295 -27.58 12.13 -16.97
CA ALA A 295 -28.90 12.73 -17.14
C ALA A 295 -29.95 11.65 -17.41
N THR A 296 -31.24 11.98 -17.15
CA THR A 296 -32.35 11.03 -17.25
C THR A 296 -32.71 10.63 -18.69
N ASP A 297 -32.36 11.45 -19.67
CA ASP A 297 -32.90 11.36 -21.05
C ASP A 297 -32.10 10.42 -22.00
N ASN A 298 -30.98 9.91 -21.62
CA ASN A 298 -30.22 8.89 -22.35
C ASN A 298 -29.02 8.48 -21.49
N PRO A 299 -29.18 7.62 -20.51
CA PRO A 299 -28.09 7.22 -19.63
C PRO A 299 -27.12 6.29 -20.38
N VAL A 300 -25.89 6.74 -20.59
CA VAL A 300 -24.81 5.98 -21.22
C VAL A 300 -23.65 5.88 -20.23
N ALA A 301 -23.30 4.64 -19.83
CA ALA A 301 -22.18 4.38 -18.96
C ALA A 301 -20.85 4.65 -19.67
N ILE A 302 -19.92 5.31 -18.97
CA ILE A 302 -18.55 5.46 -19.44
C ILE A 302 -17.81 4.13 -19.26
N PRO A 303 -17.04 3.64 -20.27
CA PRO A 303 -16.25 2.44 -20.14
C PRO A 303 -15.25 2.52 -18.99
N PHE A 304 -15.26 1.49 -18.16
CA PHE A 304 -14.46 1.43 -16.94
C PHE A 304 -13.81 0.03 -16.84
N GLN A 305 -12.54 -0.02 -16.45
CA GLN A 305 -11.88 -1.27 -16.17
C GLN A 305 -12.35 -1.84 -14.83
N LYS A 306 -12.72 -3.12 -14.83
CA LYS A 306 -13.11 -3.80 -13.59
C LYS A 306 -11.93 -3.77 -12.61
N ILE A 307 -12.23 -3.47 -11.35
CA ILE A 307 -11.24 -3.50 -10.28
C ILE A 307 -10.62 -4.89 -10.22
N SER A 308 -9.29 -4.97 -10.20
CA SER A 308 -8.59 -6.25 -10.08
C SER A 308 -9.01 -6.95 -8.78
N GLU A 309 -9.23 -8.26 -8.87
CA GLU A 309 -9.63 -9.05 -7.71
C GLU A 309 -8.49 -9.15 -6.68
N PRO A 310 -8.81 -9.33 -5.39
CA PRO A 310 -7.81 -9.64 -4.37
C PRO A 310 -6.98 -10.87 -4.73
N THR A 311 -5.70 -10.87 -4.39
CA THR A 311 -4.79 -12.00 -4.63
C THR A 311 -4.42 -12.76 -3.37
N LEU A 312 -4.55 -12.12 -2.20
CA LEU A 312 -4.23 -12.68 -0.89
C LEU A 312 -5.44 -12.65 0.04
N SER A 313 -5.49 -13.58 0.96
CA SER A 313 -6.48 -13.60 2.05
C SER A 313 -5.85 -13.96 3.38
N MET A 314 -6.42 -13.44 4.46
CA MET A 314 -6.09 -13.77 5.85
C MET A 314 -7.37 -13.95 6.65
N ASN A 315 -7.32 -14.78 7.68
CA ASN A 315 -8.40 -14.88 8.64
C ASN A 315 -8.16 -13.90 9.79
N PHE A 316 -9.15 -13.05 10.05
CA PHE A 316 -9.23 -12.17 11.21
C PHE A 316 -10.19 -12.80 12.21
N MET A 317 -9.75 -13.02 13.42
CA MET A 317 -10.55 -13.72 14.43
C MET A 317 -10.44 -13.05 15.80
N VAL A 318 -11.44 -13.31 16.62
CA VAL A 318 -11.40 -12.88 18.01
C VAL A 318 -10.19 -13.50 18.71
N ASN A 319 -9.47 -12.70 19.49
CA ASN A 319 -8.38 -13.23 20.31
C ASN A 319 -8.96 -14.05 21.49
N ASP A 320 -8.65 -15.34 21.49
CA ASP A 320 -9.07 -16.32 22.52
C ASP A 320 -7.90 -16.82 23.38
N SER A 321 -6.78 -16.08 23.37
CA SER A 321 -5.61 -16.43 24.18
C SER A 321 -5.83 -16.21 25.67
N PRO A 322 -5.00 -16.82 26.54
CA PRO A 322 -5.06 -16.56 27.99
C PRO A 322 -4.82 -15.11 28.42
N LEU A 323 -4.25 -14.28 27.56
CA LEU A 323 -4.03 -12.84 27.79
C LEU A 323 -5.07 -11.95 27.09
N ALA A 324 -6.09 -12.55 26.46
CA ALA A 324 -7.12 -11.81 25.73
C ALA A 324 -7.86 -10.81 26.64
N GLY A 325 -8.17 -9.62 26.09
CA GLY A 325 -8.95 -8.58 26.75
C GLY A 325 -8.19 -7.78 27.80
N GLN A 326 -6.88 -7.94 27.93
CA GLN A 326 -6.08 -7.16 28.89
C GLN A 326 -5.62 -5.81 28.33
N GLU A 327 -5.51 -5.67 27.03
CA GLU A 327 -4.90 -4.52 26.37
C GLU A 327 -5.87 -3.80 25.41
N GLY A 328 -6.79 -4.53 24.78
CA GLY A 328 -7.72 -3.98 23.79
C GLY A 328 -9.02 -3.42 24.41
N LYS A 329 -9.59 -2.40 23.75
CA LYS A 329 -10.92 -1.86 24.07
C LYS A 329 -12.03 -2.62 23.32
N PHE A 330 -11.75 -3.01 22.08
CA PHE A 330 -12.68 -3.67 21.17
C PHE A 330 -12.25 -5.12 20.93
N ILE A 331 -12.86 -6.04 21.68
CA ILE A 331 -12.41 -7.44 21.77
C ILE A 331 -13.45 -8.46 21.30
N THR A 332 -14.67 -8.02 20.94
CA THR A 332 -15.76 -8.93 20.60
C THR A 332 -15.88 -9.15 19.10
N SER A 333 -16.46 -10.28 18.70
CA SER A 333 -16.80 -10.61 17.32
C SER A 333 -17.62 -9.51 16.64
N ARG A 334 -18.58 -8.91 17.35
CA ARG A 334 -19.38 -7.81 16.84
C ARG A 334 -18.53 -6.58 16.52
N HIS A 335 -17.64 -6.17 17.44
CA HIS A 335 -16.74 -5.04 17.20
C HIS A 335 -15.84 -5.29 15.98
N LEU A 336 -15.27 -6.49 15.88
CA LEU A 336 -14.41 -6.89 14.77
C LEU A 336 -15.19 -6.87 13.44
N ARG A 337 -16.40 -7.46 13.42
CA ARG A 337 -17.28 -7.46 12.27
C ARG A 337 -17.62 -6.05 11.80
N ASP A 338 -18.15 -5.23 12.70
CA ASP A 338 -18.60 -3.89 12.38
C ASP A 338 -17.44 -3.03 11.83
N ARG A 339 -16.23 -3.21 12.38
CA ARG A 339 -15.03 -2.50 11.89
C ARG A 339 -14.60 -2.97 10.50
N LEU A 340 -14.52 -4.27 10.27
CA LEU A 340 -14.11 -4.84 8.98
C LEU A 340 -15.11 -4.48 7.88
N PHE A 341 -16.41 -4.58 8.13
CA PHE A 341 -17.43 -4.20 7.16
C PHE A 341 -17.51 -2.68 6.93
N ARG A 342 -17.16 -1.87 7.91
CA ARG A 342 -17.03 -0.41 7.75
C ARG A 342 -15.92 -0.05 6.78
N GLU A 343 -14.80 -0.79 6.77
CA GLU A 343 -13.70 -0.57 5.83
C GLU A 343 -14.13 -0.68 4.37
N LEU A 344 -15.07 -1.57 4.06
CA LEU A 344 -15.62 -1.74 2.70
C LEU A 344 -16.33 -0.48 2.16
N ASN A 345 -16.61 0.51 3.00
CA ASN A 345 -17.19 1.77 2.55
C ASN A 345 -16.16 2.65 1.84
N THR A 346 -14.89 2.53 2.19
CA THR A 346 -13.78 3.33 1.66
C THR A 346 -12.85 2.52 0.78
N ASP A 347 -12.55 1.29 1.18
CA ASP A 347 -11.66 0.40 0.45
C ASP A 347 -12.43 -0.63 -0.38
N VAL A 348 -12.54 -0.36 -1.67
CA VAL A 348 -13.26 -1.23 -2.63
C VAL A 348 -12.41 -2.40 -3.13
N SER A 349 -11.11 -2.41 -2.87
CA SER A 349 -10.21 -3.51 -3.21
C SER A 349 -10.14 -4.57 -2.12
N LEU A 350 -10.73 -4.31 -0.97
CA LEU A 350 -10.88 -5.24 0.13
C LEU A 350 -12.15 -6.08 -0.03
N ARG A 351 -12.10 -7.35 0.34
CA ARG A 351 -13.28 -8.21 0.47
C ARG A 351 -13.30 -8.80 1.87
N VAL A 352 -14.44 -8.75 2.52
CA VAL A 352 -14.68 -9.35 3.84
C VAL A 352 -15.81 -10.36 3.71
N GLU A 353 -15.56 -11.58 4.13
CA GLU A 353 -16.50 -12.69 4.09
C GLU A 353 -16.65 -13.30 5.49
N GLU A 354 -17.89 -13.58 5.89
CA GLU A 354 -18.16 -14.34 7.09
C GLU A 354 -17.77 -15.80 6.85
N THR A 355 -17.22 -16.45 7.86
CA THR A 355 -16.88 -17.89 7.79
C THR A 355 -17.92 -18.71 8.55
N ASP A 356 -17.78 -20.02 8.56
CA ASP A 356 -18.64 -20.94 9.36
C ASP A 356 -18.54 -20.65 10.88
N SER A 357 -17.49 -19.95 11.31
CA SER A 357 -17.32 -19.50 12.70
C SER A 357 -17.73 -18.04 12.82
N ALA A 358 -18.64 -17.75 13.77
CA ALA A 358 -19.08 -16.38 14.07
C ALA A 358 -17.95 -15.45 14.56
N ASP A 359 -16.84 -16.01 15.01
CA ASP A 359 -15.68 -15.28 15.57
C ASP A 359 -14.52 -15.14 14.57
N CYS A 360 -14.73 -15.54 13.30
CA CYS A 360 -13.71 -15.54 12.27
C CYS A 360 -14.24 -14.94 10.97
N PHE A 361 -13.47 -14.01 10.39
CA PHE A 361 -13.78 -13.33 9.13
C PHE A 361 -12.62 -13.54 8.17
N LYS A 362 -12.93 -13.92 6.92
CA LYS A 362 -11.95 -13.98 5.86
C LYS A 362 -11.84 -12.62 5.19
N VAL A 363 -10.66 -12.04 5.28
CA VAL A 363 -10.35 -10.73 4.69
C VAL A 363 -9.38 -10.94 3.54
N SER A 364 -9.77 -10.48 2.35
CA SER A 364 -8.98 -10.62 1.14
C SER A 364 -8.55 -9.24 0.62
N GLY A 365 -7.29 -9.09 0.26
CA GLY A 365 -6.67 -7.87 -0.22
C GLY A 365 -5.71 -8.13 -1.37
N ARG A 366 -5.14 -7.06 -1.93
CA ARG A 366 -4.25 -7.15 -3.10
C ARG A 366 -2.83 -7.61 -2.78
N GLY A 367 -2.35 -7.31 -1.57
CA GLY A 367 -0.99 -7.63 -1.16
C GLY A 367 -0.82 -7.63 0.35
N GLU A 368 0.38 -8.04 0.82
CA GLU A 368 0.70 -8.08 2.25
C GLU A 368 0.70 -6.69 2.89
N LEU A 369 1.22 -5.69 2.20
CA LEU A 369 1.24 -4.31 2.69
C LEU A 369 -0.17 -3.78 2.91
N HIS A 370 -1.10 -4.04 1.99
CA HIS A 370 -2.49 -3.64 2.09
C HIS A 370 -3.15 -4.19 3.36
N LEU A 371 -3.00 -5.50 3.61
CA LEU A 371 -3.55 -6.14 4.82
C LEU A 371 -2.82 -5.70 6.09
N SER A 372 -1.50 -5.47 6.06
CA SER A 372 -0.74 -5.00 7.22
C SER A 372 -1.14 -3.57 7.64
N VAL A 373 -1.46 -2.71 6.68
CA VAL A 373 -1.98 -1.37 6.94
C VAL A 373 -3.34 -1.44 7.64
N LEU A 374 -4.25 -2.30 7.19
CA LEU A 374 -5.53 -2.51 7.86
C LEU A 374 -5.34 -2.99 9.32
N ILE A 375 -4.46 -3.98 9.52
CA ILE A 375 -4.13 -4.50 10.86
C ILE A 375 -3.61 -3.38 11.77
N GLU A 376 -2.67 -2.57 11.28
CA GLU A 376 -2.07 -1.49 12.06
C GLU A 376 -3.08 -0.37 12.37
N ASN A 377 -3.96 0.01 11.44
CA ASN A 377 -5.04 0.95 11.68
C ASN A 377 -5.96 0.45 12.80
N MET A 378 -6.41 -0.79 12.72
CA MET A 378 -7.28 -1.40 13.74
C MET A 378 -6.58 -1.47 15.10
N ARG A 379 -5.28 -1.82 15.13
CA ARG A 379 -4.47 -1.84 16.34
C ARG A 379 -4.44 -0.47 17.03
N ARG A 380 -4.19 0.61 16.27
CA ARG A 380 -4.15 2.00 16.78
C ARG A 380 -5.52 2.50 17.24
N GLU A 381 -6.59 2.03 16.62
CA GLU A 381 -7.96 2.31 17.05
C GLU A 381 -8.34 1.62 18.37
N GLY A 382 -7.51 0.69 18.87
CA GLY A 382 -7.72 0.00 20.14
C GLY A 382 -8.38 -1.37 20.02
N TYR A 383 -8.38 -1.97 18.84
CA TYR A 383 -8.86 -3.33 18.62
C TYR A 383 -7.83 -4.36 19.07
N GLU A 384 -8.36 -5.47 19.60
CA GLU A 384 -7.58 -6.67 19.90
C GLU A 384 -8.19 -7.86 19.16
N PHE A 385 -7.37 -8.55 18.38
CA PHE A 385 -7.78 -9.66 17.53
C PHE A 385 -6.58 -10.56 17.19
N ALA A 386 -6.83 -11.68 16.55
CA ALA A 386 -5.77 -12.55 16.03
C ALA A 386 -5.88 -12.68 14.51
N VAL A 387 -4.75 -12.85 13.84
CA VAL A 387 -4.72 -13.09 12.40
C VAL A 387 -3.96 -14.37 12.06
N SER A 388 -4.37 -15.02 10.96
CA SER A 388 -3.67 -16.17 10.40
C SER A 388 -2.58 -15.75 9.43
N LYS A 389 -1.74 -16.69 9.00
CA LYS A 389 -0.85 -16.52 7.86
C LYS A 389 -1.63 -16.12 6.62
N ALA A 390 -1.04 -15.25 5.79
CA ALA A 390 -1.59 -14.91 4.49
C ALA A 390 -1.54 -16.11 3.54
N GLU A 391 -2.62 -16.31 2.80
CA GLU A 391 -2.76 -17.36 1.79
C GLU A 391 -3.15 -16.74 0.46
N VAL A 392 -2.58 -17.23 -0.65
CA VAL A 392 -2.95 -16.78 -1.98
C VAL A 392 -4.32 -17.32 -2.38
N LEU A 393 -5.06 -16.50 -3.13
CA LEU A 393 -6.34 -16.90 -3.71
C LEU A 393 -6.09 -17.61 -5.04
N TYR A 394 -6.52 -18.87 -5.12
CA TYR A 394 -6.41 -19.68 -6.32
C TYR A 394 -7.65 -19.51 -7.18
N HIS A 395 -7.46 -19.51 -8.49
CA HIS A 395 -8.53 -19.61 -9.47
C HIS A 395 -8.57 -21.02 -10.07
N THR A 396 -9.64 -21.30 -10.80
CA THR A 396 -9.78 -22.56 -11.54
C THR A 396 -10.08 -22.21 -13.00
N ASP A 397 -9.33 -22.81 -13.93
CA ASP A 397 -9.59 -22.64 -15.36
C ASP A 397 -10.85 -23.39 -15.81
N GLU A 398 -11.24 -23.22 -17.07
CA GLU A 398 -12.40 -23.89 -17.68
C GLU A 398 -12.27 -25.42 -17.65
N ASN A 399 -11.07 -25.97 -17.51
CA ASN A 399 -10.77 -27.40 -17.46
C ASN A 399 -10.66 -27.95 -16.03
N GLY A 400 -10.93 -27.12 -15.01
CA GLY A 400 -10.83 -27.49 -13.60
C GLY A 400 -9.41 -27.52 -13.05
N LYS A 401 -8.41 -26.97 -13.78
CA LYS A 401 -7.04 -26.87 -13.29
C LYS A 401 -6.86 -25.65 -12.39
N LYS A 402 -6.11 -25.84 -11.32
CA LYS A 402 -5.77 -24.82 -10.34
C LYS A 402 -4.79 -23.81 -10.95
N LEU A 403 -5.17 -22.54 -10.92
CA LEU A 403 -4.35 -21.39 -11.29
C LEU A 403 -3.93 -20.62 -10.04
N GLU A 404 -2.71 -20.09 -10.05
CA GLU A 404 -2.18 -19.25 -8.97
C GLU A 404 -1.78 -17.86 -9.49
N PRO A 405 -1.89 -16.82 -8.65
CA PRO A 405 -1.47 -15.47 -9.03
C PRO A 405 0.04 -15.43 -9.19
N MET A 406 0.48 -14.75 -10.24
CA MET A 406 1.88 -14.52 -10.58
C MET A 406 2.25 -13.05 -10.41
N GLU A 407 3.51 -12.81 -10.07
CA GLU A 407 4.09 -11.47 -10.00
C GLU A 407 5.36 -11.41 -10.85
N LEU A 408 5.57 -10.28 -11.48
CA LEU A 408 6.84 -9.90 -12.06
C LEU A 408 7.64 -9.14 -11.00
N ALA A 409 8.70 -9.75 -10.51
CA ALA A 409 9.57 -9.19 -9.49
C ALA A 409 10.79 -8.53 -10.14
N TYR A 410 10.97 -7.24 -9.88
CA TYR A 410 12.17 -6.47 -10.24
C TYR A 410 13.09 -6.41 -9.03
N VAL A 411 14.30 -6.89 -9.19
CA VAL A 411 15.24 -7.05 -8.08
C VAL A 411 16.56 -6.39 -8.44
N ASP A 412 16.91 -5.33 -7.71
CA ASP A 412 18.20 -4.63 -7.83
C ASP A 412 19.08 -4.99 -6.64
N VAL A 413 20.24 -5.57 -6.90
CA VAL A 413 21.18 -5.98 -5.85
C VAL A 413 22.62 -5.69 -6.27
N PRO A 414 23.51 -5.40 -5.29
CA PRO A 414 24.94 -5.40 -5.56
C PRO A 414 25.39 -6.73 -6.18
N ASP A 415 26.32 -6.68 -7.13
CA ASP A 415 26.77 -7.83 -7.92
C ASP A 415 27.18 -9.04 -7.05
N GLU A 416 27.74 -8.80 -5.87
CA GLU A 416 28.16 -9.85 -4.92
C GLU A 416 26.99 -10.71 -4.40
N PHE A 417 25.74 -10.20 -4.38
CA PHE A 417 24.57 -10.93 -3.87
C PHE A 417 23.71 -11.58 -4.96
N THR A 418 23.99 -11.33 -6.23
CA THR A 418 23.22 -11.80 -7.39
C THR A 418 22.98 -13.32 -7.34
N GLY A 419 24.04 -14.10 -7.13
CA GLY A 419 23.95 -15.57 -7.07
C GLY A 419 23.06 -16.08 -5.94
N THR A 420 23.13 -15.46 -4.75
CA THR A 420 22.31 -15.84 -3.59
C THR A 420 20.81 -15.58 -3.85
N VAL A 421 20.51 -14.44 -4.46
CA VAL A 421 19.13 -14.06 -4.77
C VAL A 421 18.53 -14.95 -5.87
N ILE A 422 19.28 -15.23 -6.92
CA ILE A 422 18.86 -16.17 -7.99
C ILE A 422 18.52 -17.54 -7.41
N ASP A 423 19.39 -18.09 -6.58
CA ASP A 423 19.16 -19.41 -5.95
C ASP A 423 17.89 -19.41 -5.10
N LYS A 424 17.70 -18.40 -4.25
CA LYS A 424 16.53 -18.32 -3.36
C LYS A 424 15.22 -18.11 -4.11
N LEU A 425 15.17 -17.23 -5.11
CA LEU A 425 13.96 -17.00 -5.91
C LEU A 425 13.61 -18.22 -6.77
N SER A 426 14.63 -18.92 -7.30
CA SER A 426 14.42 -20.16 -8.06
C SER A 426 13.87 -21.28 -7.18
N GLN A 427 14.34 -21.45 -5.93
CA GLN A 427 13.77 -22.39 -4.96
C GLN A 427 12.28 -22.07 -4.65
N ARG A 428 11.89 -20.80 -4.75
CA ARG A 428 10.52 -20.30 -4.58
C ARG A 428 9.71 -20.31 -5.87
N LYS A 429 10.15 -21.06 -6.90
CA LYS A 429 9.51 -21.21 -8.21
C LYS A 429 9.52 -19.95 -9.08
N GLY A 430 10.42 -19.01 -8.80
CA GLY A 430 10.69 -17.87 -9.68
C GLY A 430 11.45 -18.31 -10.93
N GLU A 431 11.01 -17.84 -12.08
CA GLU A 431 11.66 -18.01 -13.37
C GLU A 431 12.29 -16.68 -13.77
N MET A 432 13.61 -16.66 -13.97
CA MET A 432 14.31 -15.45 -14.39
C MET A 432 13.93 -15.10 -15.81
N VAL A 433 13.47 -13.89 -16.03
CA VAL A 433 13.04 -13.36 -17.35
C VAL A 433 14.18 -12.58 -17.99
N ASP A 434 14.83 -11.70 -17.20
CA ASP A 434 15.92 -10.86 -17.65
C ASP A 434 16.95 -10.61 -16.54
N MET A 435 18.20 -10.30 -16.95
CA MET A 435 19.26 -9.90 -16.05
C MET A 435 20.22 -8.96 -16.76
N ARG A 436 20.41 -7.75 -16.22
CA ARG A 436 21.30 -6.74 -16.78
C ARG A 436 22.07 -5.99 -15.70
N PRO A 437 23.35 -5.62 -15.97
CA PRO A 437 24.07 -4.73 -15.09
C PRO A 437 23.49 -3.33 -15.16
N ILE A 438 23.47 -2.64 -14.02
CA ILE A 438 23.10 -1.22 -13.91
C ILE A 438 24.25 -0.42 -13.29
N SER A 439 24.16 0.90 -13.31
CA SER A 439 25.20 1.79 -12.77
C SER A 439 25.47 1.52 -11.29
N GLY A 440 26.69 1.78 -10.82
CA GLY A 440 27.07 1.67 -9.41
C GLY A 440 27.42 0.26 -8.90
N GLY A 441 27.67 -0.73 -9.78
CA GLY A 441 28.02 -2.10 -9.39
C GLY A 441 26.82 -2.91 -8.88
N TYR A 442 25.64 -2.62 -9.44
CA TYR A 442 24.40 -3.34 -9.18
C TYR A 442 23.98 -4.13 -10.43
N THR A 443 23.27 -5.22 -10.17
CA THR A 443 22.60 -6.02 -11.20
C THR A 443 21.10 -5.94 -11.00
N ARG A 444 20.36 -5.61 -12.06
CA ARG A 444 18.89 -5.71 -12.13
C ARG A 444 18.50 -7.08 -12.68
N MET A 445 17.59 -7.74 -12.01
CA MET A 445 17.03 -9.03 -12.39
C MET A 445 15.51 -8.93 -12.43
N GLU A 446 14.90 -9.61 -13.39
CA GLU A 446 13.45 -9.75 -13.50
C GLU A 446 13.05 -11.22 -13.35
N PHE A 447 12.09 -11.48 -12.46
CA PHE A 447 11.58 -12.83 -12.21
C PHE A 447 10.06 -12.90 -12.34
N ASN A 448 9.56 -13.88 -13.08
CA ASN A 448 8.16 -14.26 -13.05
C ASN A 448 7.96 -15.33 -11.96
N ILE A 449 7.35 -14.94 -10.83
CA ILE A 449 7.28 -15.76 -9.62
C ILE A 449 5.84 -15.85 -9.10
N PRO A 450 5.39 -17.03 -8.58
CA PRO A 450 4.11 -17.11 -7.89
C PRO A 450 4.07 -16.16 -6.69
N SER A 451 2.95 -15.42 -6.50
CA SER A 451 2.79 -14.49 -5.36
C SER A 451 3.08 -15.15 -4.02
N ARG A 452 2.68 -16.43 -3.85
CA ARG A 452 3.01 -17.19 -2.64
C ARG A 452 4.53 -17.41 -2.46
N GLY A 453 5.33 -17.36 -3.52
CA GLY A 453 6.79 -17.47 -3.45
C GLY A 453 7.45 -16.23 -2.82
N LEU A 454 6.76 -15.10 -2.82
CA LEU A 454 7.23 -13.84 -2.25
C LEU A 454 6.81 -13.67 -0.78
N ILE A 455 5.77 -14.38 -0.33
CA ILE A 455 5.32 -14.35 1.07
C ILE A 455 6.49 -14.71 2.00
N GLY A 456 6.81 -13.81 2.94
CA GLY A 456 7.91 -13.96 3.89
C GLY A 456 9.31 -13.86 3.28
N TYR A 457 9.47 -13.54 2.00
CA TYR A 457 10.79 -13.42 1.37
C TYR A 457 11.47 -12.08 1.63
N ARG A 458 10.72 -11.02 1.85
CA ARG A 458 11.25 -9.66 2.00
C ARG A 458 12.23 -9.53 3.18
N GLY A 459 11.94 -10.19 4.29
CA GLY A 459 12.83 -10.23 5.46
C GLY A 459 14.14 -10.99 5.19
N ASP A 460 14.04 -12.14 4.52
CA ASP A 460 15.21 -12.92 4.10
C ASP A 460 16.05 -12.13 3.10
N PHE A 461 15.41 -11.50 2.11
CA PHE A 461 16.07 -10.70 1.08
C PHE A 461 16.91 -9.55 1.65
N LEU A 462 16.36 -8.78 2.60
CA LEU A 462 17.10 -7.71 3.26
C LEU A 462 18.31 -8.24 4.04
N THR A 463 18.17 -9.42 4.67
CA THR A 463 19.27 -10.06 5.38
C THR A 463 20.35 -10.52 4.41
N ASP A 464 19.99 -11.18 3.31
CA ASP A 464 20.91 -11.71 2.31
C ASP A 464 21.68 -10.62 1.57
N THR A 465 21.05 -9.47 1.34
CA THR A 465 21.62 -8.31 0.66
C THR A 465 22.22 -7.29 1.63
N LYS A 466 22.29 -7.60 2.94
CA LYS A 466 22.74 -6.69 3.99
C LYS A 466 22.04 -5.32 3.97
N GLY A 467 20.78 -5.31 3.56
CA GLY A 467 19.96 -4.11 3.44
C GLY A 467 20.17 -3.30 2.16
N ASN A 468 21.04 -3.72 1.26
CA ASN A 468 21.36 -2.97 0.03
C ASN A 468 20.53 -3.42 -1.19
N GLY A 469 19.68 -4.43 -1.05
CA GLY A 469 18.83 -4.90 -2.14
C GLY A 469 17.47 -4.20 -2.18
N ILE A 470 16.94 -4.01 -3.37
CA ILE A 470 15.60 -3.48 -3.63
C ILE A 470 14.81 -4.56 -4.37
N ILE A 471 13.61 -4.86 -3.89
CA ILE A 471 12.68 -5.77 -4.56
C ILE A 471 11.31 -5.11 -4.69
N ASN A 472 10.81 -5.06 -5.91
CA ASN A 472 9.50 -4.54 -6.26
C ASN A 472 8.75 -5.56 -7.08
N THR A 473 7.44 -5.65 -6.90
CA THR A 473 6.62 -6.65 -7.58
C THR A 473 5.40 -6.02 -8.22
N ILE A 474 4.99 -6.57 -9.35
CA ILE A 474 3.81 -6.15 -10.10
C ILE A 474 3.01 -7.41 -10.43
N PHE A 475 1.71 -7.40 -10.15
CA PHE A 475 0.82 -8.51 -10.49
C PHE A 475 0.85 -8.78 -12.02
N ASN A 476 1.13 -10.04 -12.39
CA ASN A 476 1.31 -10.50 -13.78
C ASN A 476 0.32 -11.61 -14.16
N GLY A 477 -0.94 -11.49 -13.71
CA GLY A 477 -1.99 -12.44 -14.08
C GLY A 477 -1.94 -13.77 -13.31
N TYR A 478 -2.53 -14.80 -13.90
CA TYR A 478 -2.64 -16.14 -13.31
C TYR A 478 -1.97 -17.17 -14.21
N ALA A 479 -1.26 -18.13 -13.60
CA ALA A 479 -0.63 -19.24 -14.30
C ALA A 479 -0.94 -20.58 -13.60
N PRO A 480 -0.74 -21.72 -14.27
CA PRO A 480 -0.91 -23.03 -13.65
C PRO A 480 -0.04 -23.19 -12.41
N TYR A 481 -0.59 -23.84 -11.40
CA TYR A 481 0.07 -24.10 -10.12
C TYR A 481 1.43 -24.80 -10.31
N LYS A 482 2.51 -24.18 -9.82
CA LYS A 482 3.92 -24.62 -10.00
C LYS A 482 4.42 -25.64 -8.96
N GLY A 483 3.51 -26.26 -8.19
CA GLY A 483 3.89 -27.22 -7.14
C GLY A 483 4.25 -26.57 -5.81
N ASP A 484 4.58 -27.36 -4.80
CA ASP A 484 4.80 -26.88 -3.44
C ASP A 484 6.07 -26.03 -3.29
N ILE A 485 6.00 -25.06 -2.40
CA ILE A 485 7.13 -24.20 -1.98
C ILE A 485 7.34 -24.42 -0.48
N ALA A 486 8.57 -24.66 -0.07
CA ALA A 486 8.94 -24.67 1.34
C ALA A 486 9.09 -23.24 1.86
N TYR A 487 8.16 -22.80 2.70
CA TYR A 487 8.13 -21.43 3.20
C TYR A 487 9.13 -21.17 4.32
N ARG A 488 9.11 -21.97 5.36
CA ARG A 488 9.92 -21.78 6.55
C ARG A 488 10.77 -23.02 6.82
N LYS A 489 12.09 -22.80 6.97
CA LYS A 489 13.05 -23.86 7.26
C LYS A 489 13.27 -24.08 8.77
N LEU A 490 12.89 -23.12 9.61
CA LEU A 490 13.15 -23.11 11.03
C LEU A 490 11.86 -23.26 11.85
N GLY A 491 11.89 -24.03 12.92
CA GLY A 491 10.78 -24.19 13.84
C GLY A 491 10.62 -23.04 14.82
N SER A 492 9.67 -23.15 15.73
CA SER A 492 9.38 -22.21 16.80
C SER A 492 9.90 -22.69 18.15
N LEU A 493 10.37 -21.77 18.98
CA LEU A 493 10.53 -21.97 20.41
C LEU A 493 9.20 -21.65 21.10
N ILE A 494 8.61 -22.62 21.79
CA ILE A 494 7.26 -22.54 22.36
C ILE A 494 7.33 -22.57 23.87
N ALA A 495 6.60 -21.66 24.53
CA ALA A 495 6.46 -21.72 25.99
C ALA A 495 5.66 -22.96 26.42
N PHE A 496 6.22 -23.72 27.34
CA PHE A 496 5.63 -24.96 27.85
C PHE A 496 4.52 -24.71 28.87
N GLU A 497 4.65 -23.67 29.70
CA GLU A 497 3.70 -23.34 30.76
C GLU A 497 3.40 -21.84 30.81
N SER A 498 2.34 -21.48 31.51
CA SER A 498 1.95 -20.09 31.73
C SER A 498 2.67 -19.53 32.97
N GLY A 499 3.12 -18.28 32.89
CA GLY A 499 3.82 -17.60 33.97
C GLY A 499 4.54 -16.34 33.50
N GLU A 500 5.59 -15.99 34.21
CA GLU A 500 6.48 -14.88 33.88
C GLU A 500 7.86 -15.43 33.51
N SER A 501 8.41 -14.96 32.41
CA SER A 501 9.74 -15.37 31.93
C SER A 501 10.83 -14.92 32.90
N VAL A 502 11.77 -15.79 33.18
CA VAL A 502 12.89 -15.49 34.09
C VAL A 502 14.23 -15.68 33.38
N THR A 503 15.23 -14.90 33.81
CA THR A 503 16.58 -14.91 33.21
C THR A 503 17.16 -16.32 33.07
N TYR A 504 16.99 -17.18 34.08
CA TYR A 504 17.51 -18.56 34.07
C TYR A 504 16.82 -19.42 32.99
N GLY A 505 15.52 -19.33 32.85
CA GLY A 505 14.77 -20.05 31.82
C GLY A 505 15.12 -19.58 30.41
N LEU A 506 15.23 -18.26 30.22
CA LEU A 506 15.60 -17.65 28.94
C LEU A 506 17.06 -17.95 28.54
N PHE A 507 17.98 -18.03 29.52
CA PHE A 507 19.36 -18.38 29.25
C PHE A 507 19.49 -19.79 28.64
N SER A 508 18.73 -20.75 29.13
CA SER A 508 18.66 -22.09 28.53
C SER A 508 17.95 -22.11 27.17
N ALA A 509 17.03 -21.18 26.94
CA ALA A 509 16.27 -21.09 25.69
C ALA A 509 17.10 -20.44 24.55
N GLN A 510 17.96 -19.45 24.86
CA GLN A 510 18.77 -18.76 23.84
C GLN A 510 19.79 -19.67 23.16
N GLU A 511 20.20 -20.78 23.79
CA GLU A 511 21.07 -21.81 23.17
C GLU A 511 20.35 -22.56 22.04
N ARG A 512 19.02 -22.51 21.97
CA ARG A 512 18.19 -23.23 21.02
C ARG A 512 17.74 -22.36 19.84
N GLY A 513 17.92 -21.03 19.93
CA GLY A 513 17.55 -20.12 18.88
C GLY A 513 17.48 -18.66 19.31
N THR A 514 16.85 -17.82 18.52
CA THR A 514 16.71 -16.38 18.78
C THR A 514 15.42 -16.09 19.51
N LEU A 515 15.51 -15.42 20.66
CA LEU A 515 14.35 -15.07 21.49
C LEU A 515 13.65 -13.80 20.98
N PHE A 516 12.32 -13.76 21.14
CA PHE A 516 11.48 -12.60 20.84
C PHE A 516 11.04 -11.86 22.12
N ILE A 517 11.24 -12.47 23.28
CA ILE A 517 10.84 -11.95 24.60
C ILE A 517 12.04 -11.76 25.51
N GLY A 518 11.92 -10.81 26.43
CA GLY A 518 12.85 -10.56 27.52
C GLY A 518 12.43 -11.18 28.85
N PRO A 519 13.22 -10.98 29.92
CA PRO A 519 12.84 -11.38 31.28
C PRO A 519 11.73 -10.49 31.83
N GLY A 520 10.84 -11.07 32.63
CA GLY A 520 9.71 -10.36 33.25
C GLY A 520 8.46 -10.26 32.36
N GLU A 521 8.45 -10.88 31.20
CA GLU A 521 7.29 -10.88 30.32
C GLU A 521 6.34 -12.04 30.65
N LYS A 522 5.03 -11.74 30.57
CA LYS A 522 3.98 -12.74 30.74
C LYS A 522 3.93 -13.67 29.54
N VAL A 523 3.99 -14.96 29.79
CA VAL A 523 3.89 -16.01 28.78
C VAL A 523 2.81 -17.00 29.14
N TYR A 524 2.30 -17.73 28.16
CA TYR A 524 1.34 -18.82 28.36
C TYR A 524 1.72 -20.04 27.51
N ALA A 525 1.23 -21.22 27.90
CA ALA A 525 1.49 -22.45 27.18
C ALA A 525 1.02 -22.33 25.71
N GLY A 526 1.89 -22.66 24.77
CA GLY A 526 1.62 -22.53 23.34
C GLY A 526 1.99 -21.18 22.72
N MET A 527 2.43 -20.18 23.51
CA MET A 527 2.98 -18.93 23.01
C MET A 527 4.35 -19.18 22.36
N VAL A 528 4.59 -18.60 21.19
CA VAL A 528 5.88 -18.63 20.50
C VAL A 528 6.77 -17.54 21.07
N ILE A 529 7.88 -17.92 21.65
CA ILE A 529 8.81 -17.04 22.36
C ILE A 529 10.12 -16.80 21.62
N GLY A 530 10.29 -17.43 20.45
CA GLY A 530 11.49 -17.28 19.64
C GLY A 530 11.49 -18.17 18.39
N SER A 531 12.47 -17.95 17.54
CA SER A 531 12.76 -18.77 16.37
C SER A 531 13.76 -19.86 16.77
N CYS A 532 13.44 -21.13 16.46
CA CYS A 532 14.34 -22.25 16.69
C CYS A 532 15.48 -22.26 15.67
N ALA A 533 16.66 -22.72 16.05
CA ALA A 533 17.79 -22.95 15.13
C ALA A 533 17.60 -24.22 14.27
N ARG A 534 16.60 -25.05 14.56
CA ARG A 534 16.28 -26.31 13.86
C ARG A 534 14.91 -26.19 13.19
N ALA A 535 14.64 -27.11 12.26
CA ALA A 535 13.35 -27.17 11.55
C ALA A 535 12.15 -27.58 12.43
N GLU A 536 12.42 -28.20 13.58
CA GLU A 536 11.37 -28.68 14.49
C GLU A 536 11.06 -27.66 15.58
N ASP A 537 9.79 -27.62 15.97
CA ASP A 537 9.33 -26.84 17.12
C ASP A 537 9.87 -27.45 18.42
N ILE A 538 10.30 -26.60 19.33
CA ILE A 538 10.81 -27.01 20.65
C ILE A 538 10.01 -26.32 21.76
N GLU A 539 9.45 -27.11 22.67
CA GLU A 539 8.78 -26.61 23.86
C GLU A 539 9.80 -26.42 24.99
N LEU A 540 9.83 -25.23 25.58
CA LEU A 540 10.78 -24.82 26.61
C LEU A 540 10.07 -24.18 27.82
N ASN A 541 10.56 -24.48 29.00
CA ASN A 541 10.08 -23.82 30.22
C ASN A 541 10.93 -22.58 30.53
N VAL A 542 10.42 -21.40 30.16
CA VAL A 542 11.07 -20.11 30.42
C VAL A 542 10.69 -19.49 31.75
N CYS A 543 9.74 -20.08 32.48
CA CYS A 543 9.32 -19.65 33.82
C CYS A 543 10.15 -20.33 34.93
N LYS A 544 11.04 -21.28 34.55
CA LYS A 544 11.84 -22.07 35.49
C LYS A 544 12.86 -21.21 36.23
N LYS A 545 12.72 -21.09 37.53
CA LYS A 545 13.68 -20.44 38.42
C LYS A 545 14.85 -21.36 38.73
N LYS A 546 16.04 -20.77 38.98
CA LYS A 546 17.22 -21.51 39.45
C LYS A 546 16.92 -22.12 40.84
N HIS A 547 17.06 -23.42 41.00
CA HIS A 547 16.94 -24.01 42.30
C HIS A 547 18.13 -23.57 43.17
N LEU A 548 17.84 -22.95 44.29
CA LEU A 548 18.87 -22.63 45.32
C LEU A 548 19.28 -23.92 46.01
N THR A 549 20.50 -24.39 45.74
CA THR A 549 21.12 -25.49 46.47
C THR A 549 21.95 -24.92 47.62
N ASN A 550 21.90 -25.53 48.79
CA ASN A 550 22.61 -25.07 50.00
C ASN A 550 24.13 -25.19 49.94
N THR A 551 24.72 -25.69 48.87
CA THR A 551 26.18 -25.80 48.61
C THR A 551 26.57 -24.71 47.63
N ARG A 552 27.02 -23.56 48.13
CA ARG A 552 27.67 -22.52 47.32
C ARG A 552 29.16 -22.76 47.27
N SER A 553 29.70 -23.05 46.09
CA SER A 553 31.10 -22.72 45.77
C SER A 553 31.17 -21.27 45.36
N SER A 554 32.01 -20.46 45.98
CA SER A 554 32.16 -19.01 45.77
C SER A 554 32.67 -18.59 44.37
N SER A 555 32.83 -19.53 43.44
CA SER A 555 33.28 -19.30 42.05
C SER A 555 32.23 -19.56 40.99
N ALA A 556 30.95 -19.81 41.35
CA ALA A 556 29.94 -20.30 40.42
C ALA A 556 28.78 -19.29 40.10
N ASP A 557 28.89 -18.06 40.53
CA ASP A 557 27.93 -17.00 40.14
C ASP A 557 28.48 -16.17 38.97
N GLU A 558 28.77 -16.82 37.84
CA GLU A 558 28.84 -16.08 36.58
C GLU A 558 27.49 -15.45 36.30
N ALA A 559 27.48 -14.12 36.10
CA ALA A 559 26.27 -13.40 35.72
C ALA A 559 25.76 -13.97 34.39
N LEU A 560 24.54 -14.52 34.41
CA LEU A 560 23.89 -15.02 33.19
C LEU A 560 23.66 -13.85 32.22
N THR A 561 24.42 -13.83 31.13
CA THR A 561 24.28 -12.81 30.09
C THR A 561 23.25 -13.27 29.07
N LEU A 562 22.15 -12.51 28.90
CA LEU A 562 21.16 -12.72 27.86
C LEU A 562 21.50 -11.86 26.65
N VAL A 563 21.38 -12.45 25.45
CA VAL A 563 21.36 -11.71 24.21
C VAL A 563 20.06 -10.92 24.16
N PRO A 564 20.07 -9.62 23.76
CA PRO A 564 18.85 -8.85 23.62
C PRO A 564 17.83 -9.56 22.72
N PRO A 565 16.54 -9.60 23.09
CA PRO A 565 15.53 -10.25 22.28
C PRO A 565 15.33 -9.50 20.95
N LYS A 566 15.03 -10.24 19.88
CA LYS A 566 14.62 -9.67 18.61
C LYS A 566 13.15 -9.27 18.67
N ILE A 567 12.87 -7.98 18.84
CA ILE A 567 11.50 -7.46 18.78
C ILE A 567 11.07 -7.43 17.31
N LEU A 568 10.01 -8.16 16.98
CA LEU A 568 9.48 -8.22 15.62
C LEU A 568 8.56 -7.03 15.35
N SER A 569 8.70 -6.40 14.19
CA SER A 569 7.67 -5.50 13.65
C SER A 569 6.43 -6.29 13.24
N LEU A 570 5.33 -5.60 12.93
CA LEU A 570 4.10 -6.25 12.46
C LEU A 570 4.38 -7.10 11.20
N GLU A 571 5.07 -6.54 10.22
CA GLU A 571 5.43 -7.22 8.98
C GLU A 571 6.31 -8.43 9.26
N GLN A 572 7.36 -8.28 10.08
CA GLN A 572 8.22 -9.40 10.45
C GLN A 572 7.48 -10.52 11.19
N ALA A 573 6.49 -10.16 12.00
CA ALA A 573 5.67 -11.14 12.70
C ALA A 573 4.71 -11.87 11.73
N LEU A 574 4.11 -11.15 10.77
CA LEU A 574 3.27 -11.74 9.72
C LEU A 574 4.07 -12.67 8.80
N ASP A 575 5.30 -12.30 8.46
CA ASP A 575 6.23 -13.13 7.66
C ASP A 575 6.66 -14.40 8.42
N PHE A 576 6.81 -14.28 9.75
CA PHE A 576 7.30 -15.36 10.59
C PHE A 576 6.25 -16.46 10.84
N ILE A 577 4.97 -16.10 11.03
CA ILE A 577 3.94 -17.08 11.39
C ILE A 577 3.79 -18.19 10.36
N ASP A 578 3.54 -19.41 10.82
CA ASP A 578 3.27 -20.55 9.98
C ASP A 578 1.77 -20.91 9.97
N VAL A 579 1.37 -21.89 9.16
CA VAL A 579 -0.04 -22.30 8.95
C VAL A 579 -0.73 -22.72 10.26
N ASP A 580 0.02 -23.28 11.21
CA ASP A 580 -0.47 -23.69 12.52
C ASP A 580 -0.27 -22.62 13.62
N GLU A 581 0.12 -21.41 13.22
CA GLU A 581 0.35 -20.29 14.12
C GLU A 581 -0.63 -19.15 13.87
N LEU A 582 -0.78 -18.29 14.85
CA LEU A 582 -1.58 -17.07 14.81
C LEU A 582 -0.77 -15.91 15.39
N LEU A 583 -0.98 -14.73 14.86
CA LEU A 583 -0.46 -13.50 15.43
C LEU A 583 -1.58 -12.81 16.23
N GLU A 584 -1.39 -12.65 17.53
CA GLU A 584 -2.21 -11.78 18.36
C GLU A 584 -1.78 -10.35 18.16
N VAL A 585 -2.73 -9.50 17.78
CA VAL A 585 -2.57 -8.07 17.58
C VAL A 585 -3.34 -7.34 18.67
N THR A 586 -2.62 -6.56 19.47
CA THR A 586 -3.20 -5.70 20.51
C THR A 586 -2.67 -4.29 20.37
N PRO A 587 -3.26 -3.28 20.99
CA PRO A 587 -2.76 -1.91 20.93
C PRO A 587 -1.28 -1.75 21.34
N THR A 588 -0.82 -2.57 22.27
CA THR A 588 0.53 -2.44 22.87
C THR A 588 1.48 -3.57 22.51
N SER A 589 0.97 -4.75 22.11
CA SER A 589 1.79 -5.96 21.93
C SER A 589 1.46 -6.72 20.66
N LEU A 590 2.48 -7.39 20.12
CA LEU A 590 2.37 -8.40 19.06
C LEU A 590 2.90 -9.72 19.63
N ARG A 591 2.06 -10.74 19.68
CA ARG A 591 2.42 -12.05 20.24
C ARG A 591 2.08 -13.15 19.25
N ILE A 592 3.03 -14.03 18.99
CA ILE A 592 2.80 -15.20 18.15
C ILE A 592 2.44 -16.39 19.03
N ARG A 593 1.48 -17.18 18.60
CA ARG A 593 1.08 -18.38 19.31
C ARG A 593 0.72 -19.53 18.38
N LYS A 594 0.77 -20.74 18.89
CA LYS A 594 0.19 -21.87 18.17
C LYS A 594 -1.34 -21.78 18.15
N ARG A 595 -1.95 -22.21 17.06
CA ARG A 595 -3.43 -22.27 16.92
C ARG A 595 -4.03 -23.20 18.00
N ILE A 596 -3.39 -24.35 18.24
CA ILE A 596 -3.73 -25.28 19.33
C ILE A 596 -2.73 -25.04 20.46
N LEU A 597 -3.20 -24.51 21.60
CA LEU A 597 -2.34 -24.14 22.72
C LEU A 597 -1.83 -25.35 23.50
N ASP A 598 -2.68 -26.39 23.69
CA ASP A 598 -2.30 -27.60 24.43
C ASP A 598 -1.32 -28.49 23.64
N SER A 599 -0.20 -28.86 24.26
CA SER A 599 0.86 -29.66 23.66
C SER A 599 0.38 -31.06 23.24
N ARG A 600 -0.50 -31.70 24.03
CA ARG A 600 -1.00 -33.05 23.74
C ARG A 600 -1.93 -33.02 22.53
N ASP A 601 -2.76 -31.98 22.44
CA ASP A 601 -3.69 -31.82 21.32
C ASP A 601 -2.96 -31.47 20.03
N ARG A 602 -1.85 -30.68 20.09
CA ARG A 602 -0.97 -30.46 18.91
C ARG A 602 -0.41 -31.78 18.40
N LYS A 603 0.14 -32.62 19.28
CA LYS A 603 0.69 -33.93 18.92
C LYS A 603 -0.36 -34.85 18.32
N ARG A 604 -1.61 -34.87 18.88
CA ARG A 604 -2.73 -35.64 18.34
C ARG A 604 -3.15 -35.13 16.94
N ALA A 605 -3.20 -33.80 16.76
CA ALA A 605 -3.54 -33.22 15.46
C ALA A 605 -2.48 -33.52 14.39
N ALA A 606 -1.20 -33.48 14.73
CA ALA A 606 -0.11 -33.87 13.84
C ALA A 606 -0.21 -35.35 13.41
N PHE A 607 -0.51 -36.23 14.36
CA PHE A 607 -0.66 -37.69 14.07
C PHE A 607 -1.88 -38.02 13.18
N ARG A 608 -2.90 -37.17 13.16
CA ARG A 608 -4.07 -37.36 12.27
C ARG A 608 -3.83 -36.88 10.84
N LYS A 609 -2.81 -36.06 10.62
CA LYS A 609 -2.45 -35.51 9.29
C LYS A 609 -1.36 -36.34 8.58
N SER A 610 -0.57 -37.13 9.33
CA SER A 610 0.38 -38.13 8.81
C SER A 610 -0.38 -39.44 8.44
#